data_f24dd1a550c5e736fb5cfde2f487972f
#
_entry.id   f24dd1a550c5e736fb5cfde2f487972f
#
_cell.length_a   1.000
_cell.length_b   1.000
_cell.length_c   1.000
_cell.angle_alpha   90.00
_cell.angle_beta   90.00
_cell.angle_gamma   90.00
#
_symmetry.space_group_name_H-M   'P 1'
#
loop_
_entity.id
_entity.type
_entity.pdbx_description
1 polymer ?
#
loop_
_entity_poly.entity_id
_entity_poly.type
_entity_poly.pdbx_seq_one_letter_code
_entity_poly.pdbx_strand_id
1 'polypeptide(L)'
;MLASESDEIVERSILEFEYHVDMARWMGYGASWHDHGFKINVHLSGKGGPAKFLQTLGRLSPEARNLITIENDEMTNGLDCTLAVGEHVALVLDLHHHWINSNGDYILATDDRVRRVIDSWRGTRPALHYSVSREDILVDHCTRTAPDLARLLDGGYKKQKLRAHSDFYWNMAVNEWAVSHLAWGDIMCEAKGKNLASEQIYTLAKELKVI
;
A
#
# COMPACT_ATOMS: atom_id res chain seq x y z
N MET A 1 6.35 3.32 -14.41
CA MET A 1 7.26 3.17 -13.24
C MET A 1 8.16 4.39 -13.10
N LEU A 2 7.87 5.25 -12.12
CA LEU A 2 8.59 6.52 -11.90
C LEU A 2 10.03 6.34 -11.38
N ALA A 3 10.36 5.16 -10.87
CA ALA A 3 11.71 4.79 -10.40
C ALA A 3 12.43 3.81 -11.36
N SER A 4 12.07 3.77 -12.65
CA SER A 4 12.75 2.95 -13.65
C SER A 4 14.15 3.49 -13.98
N GLU A 5 15.09 2.59 -14.27
CA GLU A 5 16.41 2.97 -14.82
C GLU A 5 16.32 3.40 -16.31
N SER A 6 15.24 3.02 -17.01
CA SER A 6 14.98 3.44 -18.39
C SER A 6 14.28 4.80 -18.41
N ASP A 7 14.93 5.79 -19.02
CA ASP A 7 14.35 7.12 -19.17
C ASP A 7 13.07 7.10 -20.03
N GLU A 8 12.98 6.25 -21.06
CA GLU A 8 11.77 6.08 -21.85
C GLU A 8 10.59 5.65 -21.00
N ILE A 9 10.78 4.68 -20.08
CA ILE A 9 9.74 4.22 -19.16
C ILE A 9 9.36 5.35 -18.20
N VAL A 10 10.32 6.12 -17.70
CA VAL A 10 10.06 7.26 -16.80
C VAL A 10 9.23 8.32 -17.53
N GLU A 11 9.59 8.70 -18.78
CA GLU A 11 8.83 9.67 -19.57
C GLU A 11 7.37 9.25 -19.74
N ARG A 12 7.15 8.02 -20.16
CA ARG A 12 5.79 7.47 -20.33
C ARG A 12 5.01 7.46 -19.02
N SER A 13 5.68 7.14 -17.92
CA SER A 13 5.04 7.11 -16.59
C SER A 13 4.70 8.51 -16.08
N ILE A 14 5.52 9.53 -16.39
CA ILE A 14 5.20 10.94 -16.11
C ILE A 14 3.96 11.35 -16.91
N LEU A 15 3.92 11.09 -18.20
CA LEU A 15 2.78 11.44 -19.05
C LEU A 15 1.48 10.78 -18.56
N GLU A 16 1.54 9.50 -18.20
CA GLU A 16 0.39 8.77 -17.65
C GLU A 16 -0.06 9.35 -16.31
N PHE A 17 0.88 9.67 -15.42
CA PHE A 17 0.56 10.26 -14.14
C PHE A 17 -0.06 11.66 -14.29
N GLU A 18 0.53 12.53 -15.11
CA GLU A 18 -0.01 13.88 -15.38
C GLU A 18 -1.41 13.83 -16.03
N TYR A 19 -1.71 12.82 -16.83
CA TYR A 19 -3.08 12.60 -17.34
C TYR A 19 -4.08 12.37 -16.18
N HIS A 20 -3.72 11.59 -15.17
CA HIS A 20 -4.57 11.40 -13.99
C HIS A 20 -4.65 12.68 -13.12
N VAL A 21 -3.59 13.47 -13.09
CA VAL A 21 -3.58 14.79 -12.45
C VAL A 21 -4.53 15.76 -13.15
N ASP A 22 -4.60 15.75 -14.48
CA ASP A 22 -5.57 16.54 -15.23
C ASP A 22 -7.02 16.16 -14.86
N MET A 23 -7.32 14.88 -14.71
CA MET A 23 -8.63 14.43 -14.23
C MET A 23 -8.91 14.96 -12.81
N ALA A 24 -7.93 14.91 -11.92
CA ALA A 24 -8.05 15.47 -10.56
C ALA A 24 -8.31 16.98 -10.58
N ARG A 25 -7.64 17.74 -11.45
CA ARG A 25 -7.90 19.18 -11.64
C ARG A 25 -9.34 19.46 -12.06
N TRP A 26 -9.89 18.68 -13.00
CA TRP A 26 -11.29 18.84 -13.41
C TRP A 26 -12.28 18.52 -12.28
N MET A 27 -11.86 17.68 -11.33
CA MET A 27 -12.61 17.38 -10.11
C MET A 27 -12.42 18.46 -9.01
N GLY A 28 -11.51 19.43 -9.21
CA GLY A 28 -11.22 20.50 -8.27
C GLY A 28 -10.12 20.20 -7.25
N TYR A 29 -9.32 19.16 -7.50
CA TYR A 29 -8.21 18.75 -6.62
C TYR A 29 -6.83 19.14 -7.18
N GLY A 30 -5.82 19.11 -6.33
CA GLY A 30 -4.43 19.29 -6.71
C GLY A 30 -3.84 20.67 -6.39
N ALA A 31 -4.66 21.69 -6.16
CA ALA A 31 -4.18 23.05 -5.86
C ALA A 31 -3.42 23.10 -4.52
N SER A 32 -3.74 22.24 -3.57
CA SER A 32 -3.03 22.12 -2.30
C SER A 32 -2.76 20.66 -1.91
N TRP A 33 -1.80 20.45 -1.00
CA TRP A 33 -1.52 19.14 -0.42
C TRP A 33 -2.71 18.54 0.35
N HIS A 34 -3.49 19.41 0.99
CA HIS A 34 -4.55 19.01 1.92
C HIS A 34 -5.96 18.93 1.29
N ASP A 35 -6.07 18.97 -0.04
CA ASP A 35 -7.37 18.92 -0.72
C ASP A 35 -8.13 17.63 -0.37
N HIS A 36 -8.88 17.68 0.73
CA HIS A 36 -9.73 16.59 1.25
C HIS A 36 -9.06 15.21 1.37
N GLY A 37 -7.73 15.17 1.45
CA GLY A 37 -6.97 13.92 1.46
C GLY A 37 -6.97 13.17 0.12
N PHE A 38 -7.50 13.77 -0.95
CA PHE A 38 -7.49 13.16 -2.29
C PHE A 38 -6.06 12.98 -2.79
N LYS A 39 -5.71 11.76 -3.14
CA LYS A 39 -4.39 11.38 -3.61
C LYS A 39 -4.48 10.40 -4.79
N ILE A 40 -3.40 10.33 -5.56
CA ILE A 40 -3.21 9.35 -6.63
C ILE A 40 -2.05 8.47 -6.21
N ASN A 41 -2.34 7.20 -5.94
CA ASN A 41 -1.38 6.26 -5.41
C ASN A 41 -0.60 5.55 -6.52
N VAL A 42 0.71 5.40 -6.34
CA VAL A 42 1.59 4.63 -7.23
C VAL A 42 2.61 3.82 -6.42
N HIS A 43 2.94 2.63 -6.89
CA HIS A 43 3.99 1.82 -6.26
C HIS A 43 5.38 2.43 -6.47
N LEU A 44 6.24 2.31 -5.48
CA LEU A 44 7.68 2.55 -5.65
C LEU A 44 8.32 1.36 -6.38
N SER A 45 7.93 1.15 -7.62
CA SER A 45 8.47 0.06 -8.44
C SER A 45 9.55 0.56 -9.39
N GLY A 46 10.55 -0.29 -9.65
CA GLY A 46 11.69 0.01 -10.49
C GLY A 46 13.03 -0.06 -9.74
N LYS A 47 14.06 -0.50 -10.45
CA LYS A 47 15.41 -0.75 -9.87
C LYS A 47 16.15 0.52 -9.44
N GLY A 48 15.76 1.69 -9.98
CA GLY A 48 16.36 2.97 -9.60
C GLY A 48 15.99 3.43 -8.17
N GLY A 49 14.98 2.82 -7.59
CA GLY A 49 14.59 2.99 -6.18
C GLY A 49 14.30 4.44 -5.77
N PRO A 50 14.47 4.77 -4.47
CA PRO A 50 14.17 6.09 -3.92
C PRO A 50 14.91 7.24 -4.61
N ALA A 51 16.19 7.07 -4.94
CA ALA A 51 17.00 8.12 -5.55
C ALA A 51 16.49 8.52 -6.94
N LYS A 52 16.17 7.54 -7.79
CA LYS A 52 15.61 7.81 -9.12
C LYS A 52 14.21 8.39 -9.03
N PHE A 53 13.39 7.91 -8.07
CA PHE A 53 12.07 8.47 -7.81
C PHE A 53 12.15 9.96 -7.44
N LEU A 54 13.03 10.37 -6.53
CA LEU A 54 13.18 11.77 -6.14
C LEU A 54 13.62 12.67 -7.31
N GLN A 55 14.50 12.18 -8.19
CA GLN A 55 14.84 12.88 -9.44
C GLN A 55 13.61 13.07 -10.33
N THR A 56 12.80 12.03 -10.48
CA THR A 56 11.57 12.05 -11.29
C THR A 56 10.50 12.96 -10.65
N LEU A 57 10.36 12.94 -9.33
CA LEU A 57 9.43 13.79 -8.58
C LEU A 57 9.68 15.29 -8.86
N GLY A 58 10.94 15.70 -8.99
CA GLY A 58 11.31 17.07 -9.36
C GLY A 58 10.84 17.52 -10.75
N ARG A 59 10.46 16.57 -11.61
CA ARG A 59 9.99 16.79 -12.99
C ARG A 59 8.47 16.86 -13.11
N LEU A 60 7.75 16.43 -12.08
CA LEU A 60 6.29 16.46 -12.03
C LEU A 60 5.78 17.90 -11.80
N SER A 61 4.56 18.19 -12.28
CA SER A 61 3.87 19.44 -12.01
C SER A 61 3.67 19.70 -10.51
N PRO A 62 3.46 20.94 -10.07
CA PRO A 62 3.17 21.23 -8.67
C PRO A 62 1.95 20.45 -8.14
N GLU A 63 0.90 20.36 -8.94
CA GLU A 63 -0.32 19.61 -8.59
C GLU A 63 -0.06 18.13 -8.49
N ALA A 64 0.72 17.55 -9.41
CA ALA A 64 1.14 16.15 -9.34
C ALA A 64 1.87 15.85 -8.04
N ARG A 65 2.77 16.74 -7.60
CA ARG A 65 3.49 16.61 -6.32
C ARG A 65 2.60 16.73 -5.10
N ASN A 66 1.50 17.51 -5.20
CA ASN A 66 0.50 17.59 -4.13
C ASN A 66 -0.35 16.30 -4.05
N LEU A 67 -0.58 15.64 -5.17
CA LEU A 67 -1.51 14.52 -5.28
C LEU A 67 -0.86 13.15 -5.13
N ILE A 68 0.43 13.00 -5.45
CA ILE A 68 1.09 11.70 -5.45
C ILE A 68 1.25 11.11 -4.05
N THR A 69 0.95 9.82 -3.93
CA THR A 69 1.38 8.97 -2.80
C THR A 69 2.22 7.81 -3.30
N ILE A 70 3.08 7.30 -2.45
CA ILE A 70 3.98 6.19 -2.77
C ILE A 70 3.69 5.00 -1.87
N GLU A 71 3.43 3.88 -2.51
CA GLU A 71 3.18 2.59 -1.88
C GLU A 71 4.40 1.69 -1.91
N ASN A 72 4.62 0.92 -0.84
CA ASN A 72 5.64 -0.12 -0.79
C ASN A 72 5.29 -1.28 -1.72
N ASP A 73 6.30 -1.77 -2.42
CA ASP A 73 6.20 -2.87 -3.40
C ASP A 73 6.57 -4.21 -2.74
N GLU A 74 5.89 -5.27 -3.12
CA GLU A 74 6.08 -6.61 -2.54
C GLU A 74 7.34 -7.32 -3.03
N MET A 75 7.92 -6.90 -4.16
CA MET A 75 9.04 -7.60 -4.80
C MET A 75 10.32 -6.76 -4.88
N THR A 76 10.21 -5.45 -5.03
CA THR A 76 11.37 -4.58 -5.32
C THR A 76 11.69 -3.64 -4.16
N ASN A 77 10.91 -2.60 -3.96
CA ASN A 77 11.17 -1.55 -2.98
C ASN A 77 10.16 -1.64 -1.83
N GLY A 78 10.52 -2.36 -0.79
CA GLY A 78 9.70 -2.52 0.41
C GLY A 78 9.57 -1.24 1.23
N LEU A 79 9.00 -1.37 2.42
CA LEU A 79 8.67 -0.24 3.31
C LEU A 79 9.88 0.66 3.60
N ASP A 80 11.06 0.09 3.88
CA ASP A 80 12.25 0.91 4.20
C ASP A 80 12.67 1.80 3.03
N CYS A 81 12.47 1.34 1.79
CA CYS A 81 12.70 2.15 0.60
C CYS A 81 11.69 3.30 0.47
N THR A 82 10.39 3.04 0.74
CA THR A 82 9.38 4.09 0.70
C THR A 82 9.58 5.10 1.82
N LEU A 83 9.98 4.67 3.00
CA LEU A 83 10.29 5.56 4.12
C LEU A 83 11.41 6.57 3.80
N ALA A 84 12.31 6.25 2.86
CA ALA A 84 13.36 7.16 2.43
C ALA A 84 12.84 8.37 1.64
N VAL A 85 11.60 8.33 1.13
CA VAL A 85 10.98 9.43 0.38
C VAL A 85 9.84 10.13 1.13
N GLY A 86 9.53 9.70 2.36
CA GLY A 86 8.39 10.17 3.15
C GLY A 86 8.41 11.65 3.53
N GLU A 87 9.56 12.31 3.52
CA GLU A 87 9.65 13.76 3.72
C GLU A 87 9.11 14.56 2.52
N HIS A 88 9.06 13.93 1.35
CA HIS A 88 8.67 14.58 0.09
C HIS A 88 7.23 14.26 -0.33
N VAL A 89 6.75 13.05 -0.03
CA VAL A 89 5.44 12.54 -0.46
C VAL A 89 4.76 11.77 0.66
N ALA A 90 3.42 11.71 0.65
CA ALA A 90 2.69 10.82 1.55
C ALA A 90 2.90 9.35 1.17
N LEU A 91 3.01 8.49 2.17
CA LEU A 91 3.26 7.07 2.00
C LEU A 91 1.99 6.26 2.25
N VAL A 92 1.73 5.30 1.39
CA VAL A 92 0.71 4.28 1.60
C VAL A 92 1.40 2.99 2.04
N LEU A 93 1.08 2.50 3.23
CA LEU A 93 1.52 1.20 3.69
C LEU A 93 0.55 0.14 3.18
N ASP A 94 0.98 -0.68 2.20
CA ASP A 94 0.29 -1.92 1.93
C ASP A 94 0.80 -3.00 2.87
N LEU A 95 -0.10 -3.51 3.71
CA LEU A 95 0.18 -4.50 4.75
C LEU A 95 0.58 -5.86 4.16
N HIS A 96 -0.05 -6.26 3.04
CA HIS A 96 0.25 -7.54 2.40
C HIS A 96 1.57 -7.48 1.62
N HIS A 97 1.84 -6.38 0.91
CA HIS A 97 3.13 -6.17 0.26
C HIS A 97 4.27 -6.15 1.28
N HIS A 98 4.05 -5.48 2.43
CA HIS A 98 5.04 -5.49 3.50
C HIS A 98 5.31 -6.91 4.01
N TRP A 99 4.25 -7.69 4.30
CA TRP A 99 4.40 -9.08 4.76
C TRP A 99 5.20 -9.94 3.77
N ILE A 100 4.94 -9.82 2.45
CA ILE A 100 5.68 -10.54 1.41
C ILE A 100 7.14 -10.08 1.32
N ASN A 101 7.37 -8.76 1.30
CA ASN A 101 8.71 -8.20 1.11
C ASN A 101 9.62 -8.45 2.31
N SER A 102 9.10 -8.28 3.53
CA SER A 102 9.83 -8.42 4.80
C SER A 102 10.05 -9.87 5.24
N ASN A 103 9.64 -10.87 4.46
CA ASN A 103 9.65 -12.29 4.84
C ASN A 103 8.74 -12.64 6.03
N GLY A 104 7.59 -12.00 6.13
CA GLY A 104 6.54 -12.42 7.04
C GLY A 104 6.36 -11.53 8.28
N ASP A 105 6.91 -10.31 8.28
CA ASP A 105 6.69 -9.36 9.36
C ASP A 105 5.23 -8.86 9.37
N TYR A 106 4.51 -9.17 10.44
CA TYR A 106 3.22 -8.58 10.76
C TYR A 106 3.46 -7.28 11.54
N ILE A 107 3.82 -6.21 10.83
CA ILE A 107 4.12 -4.90 11.42
C ILE A 107 2.99 -4.45 12.36
N LEU A 108 3.34 -3.98 13.55
CA LEU A 108 2.36 -3.51 14.52
C LEU A 108 1.93 -2.07 14.23
N ALA A 109 0.68 -1.74 14.54
CA ALA A 109 0.15 -0.37 14.42
C ALA A 109 0.95 0.68 15.24
N THR A 110 1.73 0.22 16.24
CA THR A 110 2.59 1.04 17.10
C THR A 110 4.06 1.07 16.69
N ASP A 111 4.43 0.41 15.59
CA ASP A 111 5.81 0.37 15.09
C ASP A 111 6.30 1.78 14.68
N ASP A 112 7.56 2.10 14.93
CA ASP A 112 8.15 3.39 14.57
C ASP A 112 8.11 3.66 13.06
N ARG A 113 8.16 2.61 12.22
CA ARG A 113 8.00 2.72 10.77
C ARG A 113 6.59 3.20 10.40
N VAL A 114 5.56 2.69 11.10
CA VAL A 114 4.17 3.16 10.94
C VAL A 114 4.06 4.63 11.35
N ARG A 115 4.72 5.04 12.43
CA ARG A 115 4.77 6.44 12.83
C ARG A 115 5.29 7.34 11.70
N ARG A 116 6.36 6.93 11.05
CA ARG A 116 6.93 7.67 9.91
C ARG A 116 5.98 7.72 8.70
N VAL A 117 5.20 6.65 8.46
CA VAL A 117 4.13 6.67 7.44
C VAL A 117 3.09 7.73 7.81
N ILE A 118 2.61 7.75 9.06
CA ILE A 118 1.63 8.75 9.54
C ILE A 118 2.17 10.17 9.36
N ASP A 119 3.41 10.43 9.79
CA ASP A 119 4.04 11.75 9.71
C ASP A 119 4.14 12.27 8.26
N SER A 120 4.32 11.37 7.28
CA SER A 120 4.37 11.73 5.85
C SER A 120 3.05 12.34 5.32
N TRP A 121 1.93 12.10 5.99
CA TRP A 121 0.62 12.65 5.64
C TRP A 121 0.35 14.04 6.20
N ARG A 122 1.29 14.63 6.93
CA ARG A 122 1.28 16.04 7.38
C ARG A 122 -0.01 16.45 8.07
N GLY A 123 -0.56 15.55 8.90
CA GLY A 123 -1.80 15.78 9.65
C GLY A 123 -3.10 15.38 8.94
N THR A 124 -3.06 15.02 7.66
CA THR A 124 -4.19 14.34 6.99
C THR A 124 -4.22 12.87 7.44
N ARG A 125 -5.42 12.31 7.62
CA ARG A 125 -5.55 10.90 7.98
C ARG A 125 -5.02 10.02 6.84
N PRO A 126 -4.09 9.10 7.12
CA PRO A 126 -3.50 8.24 6.10
C PRO A 126 -4.49 7.25 5.49
N ALA A 127 -4.28 6.89 4.22
CA ALA A 127 -4.79 5.65 3.64
C ALA A 127 -3.72 4.56 3.74
N LEU A 128 -4.14 3.33 3.96
CA LEU A 128 -3.32 2.13 3.88
C LEU A 128 -4.04 1.07 3.06
N HIS A 129 -3.30 0.14 2.47
CA HIS A 129 -3.86 -0.93 1.68
C HIS A 129 -3.83 -2.26 2.44
N TYR A 130 -4.83 -3.09 2.18
CA TYR A 130 -4.91 -4.41 2.77
C TYR A 130 -5.48 -5.44 1.81
N SER A 131 -4.79 -6.55 1.71
CA SER A 131 -5.25 -7.79 1.09
C SER A 131 -4.69 -9.00 1.84
N VAL A 132 -5.09 -10.20 1.45
CA VAL A 132 -4.53 -11.47 1.93
C VAL A 132 -4.20 -12.35 0.74
N SER A 133 -3.27 -13.28 0.93
CA SER A 133 -2.97 -14.32 -0.07
C SER A 133 -4.23 -15.12 -0.42
N ARG A 134 -4.33 -15.57 -1.65
CA ARG A 134 -5.49 -16.33 -2.14
C ARG A 134 -5.75 -17.59 -1.32
N GLU A 135 -7.01 -17.78 -0.99
CA GLU A 135 -7.51 -18.95 -0.26
C GLU A 135 -7.18 -20.27 -0.98
N ASP A 136 -7.34 -20.30 -2.31
CA ASP A 136 -7.07 -21.50 -3.13
C ASP A 136 -5.57 -21.86 -3.23
N ILE A 137 -4.68 -20.99 -2.77
CA ILE A 137 -3.25 -21.30 -2.62
C ILE A 137 -2.97 -21.88 -1.22
N LEU A 138 -3.73 -21.47 -0.21
CA LEU A 138 -3.55 -21.85 1.20
C LEU A 138 -4.72 -22.70 1.70
N VAL A 139 -5.19 -23.66 0.89
CA VAL A 139 -6.41 -24.45 1.09
C VAL A 139 -6.50 -25.11 2.49
N ASP A 140 -5.39 -25.65 2.99
CA ASP A 140 -5.37 -26.37 4.27
C ASP A 140 -4.95 -25.47 5.44
N HIS A 141 -4.82 -24.16 5.22
CA HIS A 141 -4.39 -23.26 6.27
C HIS A 141 -5.54 -22.90 7.22
N CYS A 142 -5.27 -22.97 8.52
CA CYS A 142 -6.26 -22.62 9.54
C CYS A 142 -6.62 -21.13 9.44
N THR A 143 -7.91 -20.83 9.31
CA THR A 143 -8.43 -19.46 9.20
C THR A 143 -8.19 -18.58 10.44
N ARG A 144 -7.90 -19.20 11.60
CA ARG A 144 -7.64 -18.53 12.88
C ARG A 144 -6.16 -18.43 13.25
N THR A 145 -5.28 -18.78 12.31
CA THR A 145 -3.83 -18.71 12.50
C THR A 145 -3.24 -17.87 11.37
N ALA A 146 -2.46 -16.86 11.71
CA ALA A 146 -1.77 -16.06 10.70
C ALA A 146 -0.72 -16.93 9.98
N PRO A 147 -0.63 -16.88 8.65
CA PRO A 147 0.37 -17.62 7.88
C PRO A 147 1.79 -17.22 8.27
N ASP A 148 2.64 -18.22 8.49
CA ASP A 148 4.08 -18.02 8.67
C ASP A 148 4.77 -18.12 7.31
N LEU A 149 5.22 -16.98 6.78
CA LEU A 149 5.79 -16.91 5.44
C LEU A 149 7.06 -17.75 5.32
N ALA A 150 7.91 -17.78 6.34
CA ALA A 150 9.13 -18.59 6.31
C ALA A 150 8.82 -20.08 6.14
N ARG A 151 7.87 -20.60 6.93
CA ARG A 151 7.41 -21.98 6.82
C ARG A 151 6.76 -22.29 5.46
N LEU A 152 5.99 -21.33 4.92
CA LEU A 152 5.41 -21.49 3.58
C LEU A 152 6.49 -21.60 2.50
N LEU A 153 7.51 -20.76 2.56
CA LEU A 153 8.63 -20.78 1.61
C LEU A 153 9.43 -22.09 1.73
N ASP A 154 9.71 -22.55 2.96
CA ASP A 154 10.35 -23.83 3.23
C ASP A 154 9.51 -25.01 2.74
N GLY A 155 8.18 -24.88 2.78
CA GLY A 155 7.22 -25.83 2.22
C GLY A 155 7.08 -25.77 0.70
N GLY A 156 7.88 -24.94 0.00
CA GLY A 156 7.92 -24.86 -1.45
C GLY A 156 6.96 -23.82 -2.08
N TYR A 157 6.25 -23.05 -1.28
CA TYR A 157 5.46 -21.93 -1.80
C TYR A 157 6.38 -20.84 -2.36
N LYS A 158 5.87 -20.07 -3.33
CA LYS A 158 6.63 -18.98 -3.97
C LYS A 158 5.96 -17.63 -3.67
N LYS A 159 6.75 -16.60 -3.34
CA LYS A 159 6.27 -15.23 -3.12
C LYS A 159 5.37 -14.74 -4.25
N GLN A 160 5.71 -15.04 -5.52
CA GLN A 160 4.89 -14.68 -6.69
C GLN A 160 3.47 -15.27 -6.66
N LYS A 161 3.25 -16.38 -5.97
CA LYS A 161 1.90 -16.93 -5.78
C LYS A 161 1.23 -16.34 -4.56
N LEU A 162 1.96 -16.21 -3.45
CA LEU A 162 1.45 -15.69 -2.19
C LEU A 162 1.03 -14.22 -2.25
N ARG A 163 1.63 -13.41 -3.16
CA ARG A 163 1.25 -12.01 -3.35
C ARG A 163 -0.10 -11.81 -4.04
N ALA A 164 -0.68 -12.85 -4.65
CA ALA A 164 -1.95 -12.72 -5.34
C ALA A 164 -3.10 -12.53 -4.35
N HIS A 165 -3.89 -11.49 -4.58
CA HIS A 165 -5.00 -11.10 -3.71
C HIS A 165 -6.13 -12.12 -3.76
N SER A 166 -6.69 -12.48 -2.59
CA SER A 166 -7.88 -13.30 -2.46
C SER A 166 -9.14 -12.57 -2.95
N ASP A 167 -10.19 -13.34 -3.19
CA ASP A 167 -11.50 -12.76 -3.51
C ASP A 167 -12.13 -12.16 -2.24
N PHE A 168 -11.94 -12.80 -1.07
CA PHE A 168 -12.48 -12.39 0.21
C PHE A 168 -11.42 -12.48 1.32
N TYR A 169 -11.73 -11.92 2.48
CA TYR A 169 -10.87 -11.89 3.66
C TYR A 169 -11.08 -13.13 4.52
N TRP A 170 -10.58 -14.26 4.08
CA TRP A 170 -10.84 -15.59 4.66
C TRP A 170 -10.08 -15.88 5.96
N ASN A 171 -8.96 -15.18 6.25
CA ASN A 171 -8.13 -15.43 7.42
C ASN A 171 -8.45 -14.43 8.55
N MET A 172 -9.09 -14.91 9.61
CA MET A 172 -9.54 -14.08 10.73
C MET A 172 -8.35 -13.45 11.49
N ALA A 173 -7.29 -14.21 11.75
CA ALA A 173 -6.13 -13.70 12.50
C ALA A 173 -5.43 -12.54 11.76
N VAL A 174 -5.32 -12.64 10.43
CA VAL A 174 -4.75 -11.57 9.60
C VAL A 174 -5.71 -10.38 9.52
N ASN A 175 -7.02 -10.62 9.46
CA ASN A 175 -8.02 -9.56 9.47
C ASN A 175 -8.00 -8.76 10.78
N GLU A 176 -7.93 -9.43 11.93
CA GLU A 176 -7.83 -8.78 13.25
C GLU A 176 -6.57 -7.91 13.35
N TRP A 177 -5.43 -8.42 12.84
CA TRP A 177 -4.21 -7.64 12.74
C TRP A 177 -4.40 -6.40 11.85
N ALA A 178 -4.97 -6.56 10.66
CA ALA A 178 -5.19 -5.45 9.73
C ALA A 178 -6.12 -4.39 10.33
N VAL A 179 -7.22 -4.80 10.97
CA VAL A 179 -8.21 -3.91 11.63
C VAL A 179 -7.55 -3.10 12.75
N SER A 180 -6.51 -3.60 13.42
CA SER A 180 -5.79 -2.83 14.44
C SER A 180 -5.18 -1.53 13.90
N HIS A 181 -4.89 -1.47 12.59
CA HIS A 181 -4.35 -0.28 11.92
C HIS A 181 -5.40 0.82 11.68
N LEU A 182 -6.70 0.55 11.85
CA LEU A 182 -7.74 1.59 11.84
C LEU A 182 -7.53 2.64 12.94
N ALA A 183 -6.72 2.33 13.95
CA ALA A 183 -6.32 3.30 14.97
C ALA A 183 -5.67 4.57 14.39
N TRP A 184 -5.02 4.48 13.23
CA TRP A 184 -4.28 5.59 12.63
C TRP A 184 -4.63 5.91 11.17
N GLY A 185 -5.21 5.00 10.40
CA GLY A 185 -5.47 5.19 8.98
C GLY A 185 -6.76 4.54 8.51
N ASP A 186 -7.14 4.85 7.28
CA ASP A 186 -8.29 4.26 6.61
C ASP A 186 -7.84 3.11 5.70
N ILE A 187 -8.46 1.95 5.84
CA ILE A 187 -8.09 0.75 5.08
C ILE A 187 -8.78 0.76 3.71
N MET A 188 -7.98 0.80 2.66
CA MET A 188 -8.40 0.48 1.29
C MET A 188 -8.36 -1.03 1.11
N CYS A 189 -9.52 -1.64 0.94
CA CYS A 189 -9.68 -3.08 0.77
C CYS A 189 -9.40 -3.49 -0.68
N GLU A 190 -8.36 -4.30 -0.91
CA GLU A 190 -7.93 -4.71 -2.25
C GLU A 190 -8.32 -6.14 -2.64
N ALA A 191 -9.20 -6.77 -1.89
CA ALA A 191 -9.75 -8.07 -2.26
C ALA A 191 -10.60 -7.98 -3.54
N LYS A 192 -10.62 -9.03 -4.36
CA LYS A 192 -11.29 -9.03 -5.67
C LYS A 192 -12.82 -8.98 -5.56
N GLY A 193 -13.38 -9.38 -4.43
CA GLY A 193 -14.81 -9.26 -4.11
C GLY A 193 -15.29 -7.81 -3.89
N LYS A 194 -14.37 -6.81 -3.98
CA LYS A 194 -14.68 -5.38 -3.93
C LYS A 194 -15.49 -4.99 -2.69
N ASN A 195 -16.64 -4.33 -2.88
CA ASN A 195 -17.50 -3.89 -1.79
C ASN A 195 -18.03 -5.04 -0.92
N LEU A 196 -18.23 -6.25 -1.47
CA LEU A 196 -18.64 -7.41 -0.68
C LEU A 196 -17.53 -7.88 0.27
N ALA A 197 -16.28 -7.80 -0.17
CA ALA A 197 -15.14 -8.10 0.69
C ALA A 197 -14.91 -6.99 1.72
N SER A 198 -15.07 -5.70 1.35
CA SER A 198 -14.95 -4.58 2.30
C SER A 198 -15.96 -4.67 3.43
N GLU A 199 -17.18 -5.15 3.16
CA GLU A 199 -18.21 -5.39 4.19
C GLU A 199 -17.75 -6.37 5.26
N GLN A 200 -16.95 -7.38 4.91
CA GLN A 200 -16.39 -8.32 5.89
C GLN A 200 -15.49 -7.59 6.91
N ILE A 201 -14.58 -6.73 6.41
CA ILE A 201 -13.67 -5.97 7.28
C ILE A 201 -14.41 -4.93 8.11
N TYR A 202 -15.40 -4.25 7.51
CA TYR A 202 -16.24 -3.29 8.21
C TYR A 202 -17.04 -3.95 9.36
N THR A 203 -17.63 -5.12 9.10
CA THR A 203 -18.36 -5.89 10.11
C THR A 203 -17.44 -6.32 11.25
N LEU A 204 -16.26 -6.86 10.92
CA LEU A 204 -15.28 -7.24 11.93
C LEU A 204 -14.83 -6.04 12.78
N ALA A 205 -14.58 -4.89 12.16
CA ALA A 205 -14.17 -3.68 12.88
C ALA A 205 -15.24 -3.21 13.88
N LYS A 206 -16.54 -3.34 13.54
CA LYS A 206 -17.65 -3.09 14.45
C LYS A 206 -17.72 -4.10 15.60
N GLU A 207 -17.57 -5.39 15.29
CA GLU A 207 -17.59 -6.46 16.31
C GLU A 207 -16.45 -6.25 17.33
N LEU A 208 -15.29 -5.83 16.86
CA LEU A 208 -14.13 -5.49 17.69
C LEU A 208 -14.23 -4.10 18.35
N LYS A 209 -15.27 -3.32 18.05
CA LYS A 209 -15.50 -1.95 18.57
C LYS A 209 -14.34 -0.99 18.29
N VAL A 210 -13.76 -1.12 17.11
CA VAL A 210 -12.69 -0.24 16.62
C VAL A 210 -13.27 0.98 15.89
N ILE A 211 -14.46 0.82 15.33
CA ILE A 211 -15.29 1.86 14.69
C ILE A 211 -16.71 1.87 15.23
#